data_a1f9ff08b498e1827765ae241a1cec55
#
_entry.id   a1f9ff08b498e1827765ae241a1cec55
#
_cell.length_a   1.000
_cell.length_b   1.000
_cell.length_c   1.000
_cell.angle_alpha   90.00
_cell.angle_beta   90.00
_cell.angle_gamma   90.00
#
_symmetry.space_group_name_H-M   'P 1'
#
loop_
_entity.id
_entity.type
_entity.pdbx_description
1 polymer ?
#
loop_
_entity_poly.entity_id
_entity_poly.type
_entity_poly.pdbx_seq_one_letter_code
_entity_poly.pdbx_strand_id
1 'polypeptide(L)'
;QPLLGGSAREVIREPLTQAERDLIYEVRSFERYRNTFALDVASKYFQLIETIDNVKNEEANFEGLILLSQRNKALAEAGQLSDIEADEAQQDRLESENRLLELRGGLNQQLDNFKLYLGLPVDIEINLARSNMNELENIEVSLLELGEEDFFRTSFRKRLDYLNRVDAT
;
A
#
# COMPACT_ATOMS: atom_id res chain seq x y z
N GLN A 1 39.20 -52.05 12.93
CA GLN A 1 39.38 -50.67 12.44
C GLN A 1 38.10 -49.86 12.75
N PRO A 2 38.00 -49.18 13.90
CA PRO A 2 36.79 -48.41 14.25
C PRO A 2 36.70 -47.00 13.61
N LEU A 3 37.69 -46.58 12.85
CA LEU A 3 37.79 -45.23 12.29
C LEU A 3 36.91 -44.96 11.05
N LEU A 4 36.38 -45.97 10.40
CA LEU A 4 35.54 -45.85 9.21
C LEU A 4 34.02 -45.93 9.50
N GLY A 5 33.63 -46.38 10.66
CA GLY A 5 32.22 -46.56 10.99
C GLY A 5 31.52 -45.27 11.46
N GLY A 6 32.27 -44.30 12.00
CA GLY A 6 31.72 -43.02 12.47
C GLY A 6 31.45 -42.05 11.30
N SER A 7 32.43 -41.87 10.42
CA SER A 7 32.31 -40.95 9.28
C SER A 7 31.24 -41.38 8.26
N ALA A 8 31.06 -42.69 8.05
CA ALA A 8 29.99 -43.20 7.16
C ALA A 8 28.59 -42.90 7.72
N ARG A 9 28.39 -42.90 9.05
CA ARG A 9 27.11 -42.52 9.68
C ARG A 9 26.83 -41.05 9.59
N GLU A 10 27.84 -40.19 9.71
CA GLU A 10 27.72 -38.74 9.55
C GLU A 10 27.36 -38.38 8.11
N VAL A 11 28.02 -38.97 7.12
CA VAL A 11 27.71 -38.74 5.69
C VAL A 11 26.29 -39.20 5.33
N ILE A 12 25.80 -40.29 5.93
CA ILE A 12 24.43 -40.78 5.70
C ILE A 12 23.38 -39.85 6.38
N ARG A 13 23.71 -39.23 7.51
CA ARG A 13 22.81 -38.34 8.25
C ARG A 13 22.82 -36.91 7.74
N GLU A 14 23.87 -36.48 7.09
CA GLU A 14 24.00 -35.09 6.61
C GLU A 14 22.84 -34.63 5.74
N PRO A 15 22.33 -35.43 4.76
CA PRO A 15 21.15 -35.02 3.99
C PRO A 15 19.90 -34.83 4.85
N LEU A 16 19.71 -35.61 5.92
CA LEU A 16 18.60 -35.46 6.82
C LEU A 16 18.72 -34.17 7.66
N THR A 17 19.91 -33.93 8.22
CA THR A 17 20.24 -32.72 8.96
C THR A 17 20.08 -31.47 8.09
N GLN A 18 20.50 -31.54 6.83
CA GLN A 18 20.32 -30.45 5.88
C GLN A 18 18.83 -30.21 5.57
N ALA A 19 18.05 -31.26 5.37
CA ALA A 19 16.61 -31.13 5.14
C ALA A 19 15.88 -30.53 6.35
N GLU A 20 16.31 -30.86 7.58
CA GLU A 20 15.77 -30.25 8.81
C GLU A 20 16.11 -28.75 8.89
N ARG A 21 17.33 -28.33 8.53
CA ARG A 21 17.74 -26.92 8.47
C ARG A 21 16.96 -26.18 7.39
N ASP A 22 16.84 -26.75 6.20
CA ASP A 22 16.08 -26.16 5.10
C ASP A 22 14.63 -25.93 5.48
N LEU A 23 14.00 -26.86 6.19
CA LEU A 23 12.65 -26.66 6.71
C LEU A 23 12.57 -25.46 7.67
N ILE A 24 13.54 -25.29 8.57
CA ILE A 24 13.57 -24.14 9.49
C ILE A 24 13.74 -22.84 8.70
N TYR A 25 14.59 -22.82 7.66
CA TYR A 25 14.79 -21.66 6.82
C TYR A 25 13.53 -21.28 6.05
N GLU A 26 12.81 -22.25 5.53
CA GLU A 26 11.54 -22.04 4.84
C GLU A 26 10.45 -21.50 5.80
N VAL A 27 10.34 -22.04 7.01
CA VAL A 27 9.39 -21.54 8.02
C VAL A 27 9.70 -20.08 8.38
N ARG A 28 10.97 -19.73 8.61
CA ARG A 28 11.37 -18.34 8.89
C ARG A 28 11.11 -17.41 7.70
N SER A 29 11.37 -17.89 6.49
CA SER A 29 11.11 -17.15 5.25
C SER A 29 9.61 -16.91 5.05
N PHE A 30 8.78 -17.90 5.33
CA PHE A 30 7.32 -17.78 5.30
C PHE A 30 6.79 -16.78 6.35
N GLU A 31 7.29 -16.83 7.59
CA GLU A 31 6.91 -15.87 8.63
C GLU A 31 7.29 -14.43 8.24
N ARG A 32 8.46 -14.23 7.67
CA ARG A 32 8.87 -12.94 7.15
C ARG A 32 7.95 -12.46 6.02
N TYR A 33 7.69 -13.37 5.06
CA TYR A 33 6.76 -13.06 3.95
C TYR A 33 5.39 -12.65 4.47
N ARG A 34 4.83 -13.40 5.43
CA ARG A 34 3.53 -13.10 6.03
C ARG A 34 3.46 -11.70 6.64
N ASN A 35 4.51 -11.32 7.40
CA ASN A 35 4.59 -10.01 8.01
C ASN A 35 4.72 -8.89 6.96
N THR A 36 5.56 -9.08 5.95
CA THR A 36 5.74 -8.11 4.86
C THR A 36 4.45 -7.98 4.04
N PHE A 37 3.82 -9.10 3.73
CA PHE A 37 2.54 -9.10 2.99
C PHE A 37 1.45 -8.33 3.73
N ALA A 38 1.33 -8.52 5.06
CA ALA A 38 0.35 -7.79 5.86
C ALA A 38 0.59 -6.27 5.83
N LEU A 39 1.86 -5.84 5.92
CA LEU A 39 2.23 -4.42 5.82
C LEU A 39 1.96 -3.85 4.43
N ASP A 40 2.26 -4.61 3.39
CA ASP A 40 2.02 -4.20 2.00
C ASP A 40 0.51 -4.07 1.71
N VAL A 41 -0.31 -5.01 2.21
CA VAL A 41 -1.77 -4.92 2.11
C VAL A 41 -2.28 -3.66 2.82
N ALA A 42 -1.82 -3.41 4.05
CA ALA A 42 -2.20 -2.21 4.79
C ALA A 42 -1.80 -0.92 4.05
N SER A 43 -0.56 -0.87 3.55
CA SER A 43 -0.07 0.29 2.79
C SER A 43 -0.91 0.56 1.53
N LYS A 44 -1.19 -0.47 0.73
CA LYS A 44 -2.04 -0.37 -0.47
C LYS A 44 -3.48 0.03 -0.14
N TYR A 45 -4.01 -0.47 0.98
CA TYR A 45 -5.33 -0.11 1.47
C TYR A 45 -5.41 1.40 1.79
N PHE A 46 -4.43 1.95 2.53
CA PHE A 46 -4.42 3.37 2.85
C PHE A 46 -4.20 4.27 1.63
N GLN A 47 -3.36 3.85 0.68
CA GLN A 47 -3.22 4.55 -0.59
C GLN A 47 -4.54 4.60 -1.39
N LEU A 48 -5.33 3.53 -1.36
CA LEU A 48 -6.66 3.52 -1.98
C LEU A 48 -7.63 4.49 -1.29
N ILE A 49 -7.64 4.53 0.04
CA ILE A 49 -8.48 5.49 0.78
C ILE A 49 -8.10 6.93 0.42
N GLU A 50 -6.80 7.25 0.38
CA GLU A 50 -6.30 8.56 -0.04
C GLU A 50 -6.78 8.91 -1.46
N THR A 51 -6.67 7.95 -2.40
CA THR A 51 -7.12 8.17 -3.78
C THR A 51 -8.63 8.39 -3.86
N ILE A 52 -9.43 7.66 -3.08
CA ILE A 52 -10.88 7.89 -2.98
C ILE A 52 -11.19 9.30 -2.48
N ASP A 53 -10.43 9.80 -1.51
CA ASP A 53 -10.61 11.14 -0.99
C ASP A 53 -10.22 12.22 -2.01
N ASN A 54 -9.15 11.99 -2.76
CA ASN A 54 -8.75 12.87 -3.85
C ASN A 54 -9.82 12.94 -4.95
N VAL A 55 -10.44 11.80 -5.31
CA VAL A 55 -11.58 11.80 -6.25
C VAL A 55 -12.75 12.60 -5.69
N LYS A 56 -13.13 12.42 -4.43
CA LYS A 56 -14.23 13.18 -3.81
C LYS A 56 -13.96 14.68 -3.75
N ASN A 57 -12.72 15.06 -3.44
CA ASN A 57 -12.33 16.46 -3.41
C ASN A 57 -12.41 17.08 -4.81
N GLU A 58 -11.97 16.37 -5.85
CA GLU A 58 -12.09 16.87 -7.22
C GLU A 58 -13.55 16.88 -7.71
N GLU A 59 -14.41 15.94 -7.28
CA GLU A 59 -15.85 15.98 -7.54
C GLU A 59 -16.48 17.25 -6.98
N ALA A 60 -16.18 17.61 -5.73
CA ALA A 60 -16.68 18.82 -5.11
C ALA A 60 -16.13 20.09 -5.80
N ASN A 61 -14.85 20.09 -6.20
CA ASN A 61 -14.25 21.16 -6.98
C ASN A 61 -14.96 21.34 -8.33
N PHE A 62 -15.17 20.26 -9.06
CA PHE A 62 -15.86 20.26 -10.35
C PHE A 62 -17.29 20.79 -10.25
N GLU A 63 -18.04 20.36 -9.22
CA GLU A 63 -19.39 20.91 -8.93
C GLU A 63 -19.36 22.42 -8.70
N GLY A 64 -18.38 22.91 -7.94
CA GLY A 64 -18.17 24.35 -7.73
C GLY A 64 -17.87 25.11 -9.03
N LEU A 65 -17.04 24.54 -9.91
CA LEU A 65 -16.69 25.14 -11.20
C LEU A 65 -17.86 25.13 -12.19
N ILE A 66 -18.75 24.12 -12.13
CA ILE A 66 -20.00 24.13 -12.91
C ILE A 66 -20.83 25.37 -12.55
N LEU A 67 -21.05 25.61 -11.24
CA LEU A 67 -21.83 26.74 -10.78
C LEU A 67 -21.18 28.09 -11.14
N LEU A 68 -19.85 28.16 -11.00
CA LEU A 68 -19.09 29.37 -11.37
C LEU A 68 -19.21 29.68 -12.84
N SER A 69 -19.00 28.68 -13.72
CA SER A 69 -19.12 28.82 -15.17
C SER A 69 -20.52 29.25 -15.60
N GLN A 70 -21.57 28.66 -15.03
CA GLN A 70 -22.97 29.07 -15.28
C GLN A 70 -23.23 30.49 -14.86
N ARG A 71 -22.76 30.91 -13.67
CA ARG A 71 -22.89 32.29 -13.17
C ARG A 71 -22.17 33.28 -14.09
N ASN A 72 -20.91 33.00 -14.42
CA ASN A 72 -20.11 33.91 -15.26
C ASN A 72 -20.73 34.07 -16.64
N LYS A 73 -21.24 32.97 -17.23
CA LYS A 73 -21.97 33.03 -18.49
C LYS A 73 -23.20 33.92 -18.42
N ALA A 74 -24.05 33.79 -17.37
CA ALA A 74 -25.23 34.62 -17.18
C ALA A 74 -24.88 36.09 -16.97
N LEU A 75 -23.77 36.41 -16.27
CA LEU A 75 -23.30 37.78 -16.08
C LEU A 75 -22.76 38.39 -17.39
N ALA A 76 -22.07 37.61 -18.22
CA ALA A 76 -21.61 38.05 -19.54
C ALA A 76 -22.80 38.35 -20.47
N GLU A 77 -23.79 37.47 -20.51
CA GLU A 77 -25.04 37.70 -21.26
C GLU A 77 -25.79 38.96 -20.80
N ALA A 78 -25.68 39.31 -19.51
CA ALA A 78 -26.24 40.57 -18.96
C ALA A 78 -25.32 41.78 -19.15
N GLY A 79 -24.15 41.62 -19.79
CA GLY A 79 -23.19 42.71 -20.01
C GLY A 79 -22.46 43.17 -18.74
N GLN A 80 -22.46 42.36 -17.67
CA GLN A 80 -21.84 42.68 -16.37
C GLN A 80 -20.46 42.02 -16.20
N LEU A 81 -20.09 41.13 -17.12
CA LEU A 81 -18.81 40.43 -17.17
C LEU A 81 -18.31 40.39 -18.64
N SER A 82 -17.01 40.27 -18.82
CA SER A 82 -16.49 40.12 -20.18
C SER A 82 -16.69 38.69 -20.68
N ASP A 83 -16.83 38.49 -22.00
CA ASP A 83 -16.90 37.16 -22.60
C ASP A 83 -15.63 36.33 -22.30
N ILE A 84 -14.47 36.99 -22.23
CA ILE A 84 -13.18 36.35 -21.90
C ILE A 84 -13.23 35.71 -20.52
N GLU A 85 -13.74 36.39 -19.49
CA GLU A 85 -13.84 35.85 -18.14
C GLU A 85 -14.87 34.71 -18.04
N ALA A 86 -15.92 34.73 -18.87
CA ALA A 86 -16.88 33.65 -18.97
C ALA A 86 -16.25 32.41 -19.64
N ASP A 87 -15.45 32.62 -20.69
CA ASP A 87 -14.73 31.56 -21.39
C ASP A 87 -13.62 30.94 -20.53
N GLU A 88 -12.89 31.73 -19.73
CA GLU A 88 -11.93 31.23 -18.74
C GLU A 88 -12.61 30.31 -17.72
N ALA A 89 -13.73 30.71 -17.13
CA ALA A 89 -14.46 29.86 -16.19
C ALA A 89 -15.00 28.57 -16.84
N GLN A 90 -15.34 28.63 -18.13
CA GLN A 90 -15.72 27.45 -18.90
C GLN A 90 -14.52 26.50 -19.13
N GLN A 91 -13.34 27.06 -19.41
CA GLN A 91 -12.11 26.31 -19.57
C GLN A 91 -11.72 25.61 -18.26
N ASP A 92 -11.74 26.34 -17.13
CA ASP A 92 -11.45 25.77 -15.82
C ASP A 92 -12.36 24.58 -15.47
N ARG A 93 -13.65 24.70 -15.81
CA ARG A 93 -14.61 23.59 -15.65
C ARG A 93 -14.23 22.37 -16.48
N LEU A 94 -13.86 22.57 -17.75
CA LEU A 94 -13.45 21.46 -18.63
C LEU A 94 -12.13 20.80 -18.18
N GLU A 95 -11.18 21.58 -17.67
CA GLU A 95 -9.94 21.05 -17.12
C GLU A 95 -10.19 20.22 -15.88
N SER A 96 -11.06 20.67 -14.96
CA SER A 96 -11.44 19.90 -13.78
C SER A 96 -12.21 18.63 -14.17
N GLU A 97 -13.09 18.68 -15.18
CA GLU A 97 -13.78 17.50 -15.70
C GLU A 97 -12.79 16.43 -16.20
N ASN A 98 -11.80 16.82 -16.99
CA ASN A 98 -10.76 15.93 -17.47
C ASN A 98 -9.94 15.33 -16.32
N ARG A 99 -9.55 16.17 -15.34
CA ARG A 99 -8.83 15.71 -14.16
C ARG A 99 -9.64 14.70 -13.34
N LEU A 100 -10.93 14.94 -13.16
CA LEU A 100 -11.83 14.02 -12.48
C LEU A 100 -11.93 12.67 -13.20
N LEU A 101 -12.03 12.67 -14.53
CA LEU A 101 -12.04 11.44 -15.33
C LEU A 101 -10.72 10.65 -15.18
N GLU A 102 -9.58 11.32 -15.20
CA GLU A 102 -8.27 10.70 -14.99
C GLU A 102 -8.15 10.09 -13.58
N LEU A 103 -8.57 10.82 -12.53
CA LEU A 103 -8.54 10.34 -11.15
C LEU A 103 -9.46 9.12 -10.95
N ARG A 104 -10.66 9.13 -11.51
CA ARG A 104 -11.58 7.98 -11.48
C ARG A 104 -11.02 6.76 -12.21
N GLY A 105 -10.39 6.98 -13.38
CA GLY A 105 -9.70 5.93 -14.12
C GLY A 105 -8.56 5.32 -13.32
N GLY A 106 -7.73 6.16 -12.71
CA GLY A 106 -6.64 5.76 -11.82
C GLY A 106 -7.11 4.98 -10.60
N LEU A 107 -8.20 5.42 -9.95
CA LEU A 107 -8.81 4.71 -8.83
C LEU A 107 -9.27 3.30 -9.22
N ASN A 108 -9.97 3.17 -10.33
CA ASN A 108 -10.43 1.86 -10.82
C ASN A 108 -9.25 0.92 -11.07
N GLN A 109 -8.19 1.41 -11.71
CA GLN A 109 -6.98 0.63 -11.93
C GLN A 109 -6.30 0.21 -10.63
N GLN A 110 -6.22 1.11 -9.64
CA GLN A 110 -5.65 0.78 -8.32
C GLN A 110 -6.49 -0.27 -7.58
N LEU A 111 -7.83 -0.18 -7.65
CA LEU A 111 -8.74 -1.16 -7.08
C LEU A 111 -8.54 -2.55 -7.71
N ASP A 112 -8.44 -2.62 -9.03
CA ASP A 112 -8.21 -3.87 -9.74
C ASP A 112 -6.84 -4.48 -9.39
N ASN A 113 -5.79 -3.65 -9.33
CA ASN A 113 -4.47 -4.10 -8.90
C ASN A 113 -4.46 -4.58 -7.45
N PHE A 114 -5.23 -3.95 -6.56
CA PHE A 114 -5.37 -4.39 -5.18
C PHE A 114 -6.10 -5.73 -5.06
N LYS A 115 -7.18 -5.92 -5.83
CA LYS A 115 -7.89 -7.21 -5.91
C LYS A 115 -6.96 -8.32 -6.39
N LEU A 116 -6.23 -8.09 -7.48
CA LEU A 116 -5.25 -9.04 -8.01
C LEU A 116 -4.14 -9.36 -6.98
N TYR A 117 -3.67 -8.36 -6.25
CA TYR A 117 -2.67 -8.55 -5.20
C TYR A 117 -3.18 -9.45 -4.06
N LEU A 118 -4.48 -9.35 -3.73
CA LEU A 118 -5.15 -10.21 -2.76
C LEU A 118 -5.56 -11.59 -3.33
N GLY A 119 -5.33 -11.85 -4.60
CA GLY A 119 -5.79 -13.07 -5.28
C GLY A 119 -7.30 -13.12 -5.49
N LEU A 120 -7.98 -11.97 -5.49
CA LEU A 120 -9.42 -11.87 -5.71
C LEU A 120 -9.74 -11.66 -7.19
N PRO A 121 -10.88 -12.16 -7.68
CA PRO A 121 -11.40 -11.84 -9.00
C PRO A 121 -11.68 -10.33 -9.14
N VAL A 122 -11.47 -9.77 -10.33
CA VAL A 122 -11.61 -8.33 -10.60
C VAL A 122 -13.07 -7.87 -10.54
N ASP A 123 -14.01 -8.77 -10.80
CA ASP A 123 -15.46 -8.53 -10.80
C ASP A 123 -16.11 -8.41 -9.41
N ILE A 124 -15.37 -8.75 -8.34
CA ILE A 124 -15.85 -8.60 -6.97
C ILE A 124 -15.86 -7.12 -6.57
N GLU A 125 -16.97 -6.63 -6.05
CA GLU A 125 -17.03 -5.33 -5.40
C GLU A 125 -16.37 -5.39 -4.02
N ILE A 126 -15.38 -4.52 -3.79
CA ILE A 126 -14.74 -4.33 -2.48
C ILE A 126 -15.25 -3.01 -1.89
N ASN A 127 -15.84 -3.08 -0.71
CA ASN A 127 -16.18 -1.88 0.06
C ASN A 127 -15.05 -1.60 1.07
N LEU A 128 -14.35 -0.50 0.88
CA LEU A 128 -13.29 -0.06 1.77
C LEU A 128 -13.89 0.76 2.93
N ALA A 129 -13.90 0.19 4.12
CA ALA A 129 -14.46 0.83 5.30
C ALA A 129 -13.50 1.89 5.85
N ARG A 130 -13.91 3.16 5.86
CA ARG A 130 -13.17 4.29 6.45
C ARG A 130 -13.06 4.24 7.98
N SER A 131 -13.93 3.48 8.66
CA SER A 131 -13.97 3.40 10.13
C SER A 131 -12.60 3.05 10.75
N ASN A 132 -11.79 2.27 10.05
CA ASN A 132 -10.48 1.84 10.51
C ASN A 132 -9.44 2.98 10.54
N MET A 133 -9.62 4.05 9.75
CA MET A 133 -8.72 5.22 9.81
C MET A 133 -8.91 6.02 11.09
N ASN A 134 -10.15 6.23 11.52
CA ASN A 134 -10.44 6.95 12.75
C ASN A 134 -9.89 6.24 14.00
N GLU A 135 -9.80 4.91 13.96
CA GLU A 135 -9.16 4.13 15.02
C GLU A 135 -7.64 4.31 15.02
N LEU A 136 -7.02 4.41 13.83
CA LEU A 136 -5.57 4.61 13.70
C LEU A 136 -5.14 6.04 14.05
N GLU A 137 -5.94 7.05 13.75
CA GLU A 137 -5.68 8.43 14.14
C GLU A 137 -5.65 8.62 15.66
N ASN A 138 -6.38 7.77 16.39
CA ASN A 138 -6.42 7.80 17.85
C ASN A 138 -5.36 6.89 18.52
N ILE A 139 -4.55 6.15 17.74
CA ILE A 139 -3.43 5.38 18.29
C ILE A 139 -2.29 6.34 18.59
N GLU A 140 -2.08 6.63 19.88
CA GLU A 140 -0.83 7.26 20.32
C GLU A 140 0.34 6.33 19.98
N VAL A 141 1.06 6.66 18.91
CA VAL A 141 2.33 6.01 18.61
C VAL A 141 3.34 6.47 19.66
N SER A 142 3.50 5.70 20.73
CA SER A 142 4.61 5.93 21.64
C SER A 142 5.90 5.70 20.86
N LEU A 143 6.68 6.76 20.65
CA LEU A 143 8.03 6.64 20.11
C LEU A 143 8.78 5.70 21.04
N LEU A 144 9.16 4.53 20.51
CA LEU A 144 10.06 3.63 21.21
C LEU A 144 11.40 4.34 21.32
N GLU A 145 11.70 4.91 22.49
CA GLU A 145 13.02 5.41 22.84
C GLU A 145 13.98 4.22 23.03
N LEU A 146 14.28 3.53 21.93
CA LEU A 146 15.31 2.50 21.92
C LEU A 146 16.67 3.16 21.73
N GLY A 147 17.57 2.92 22.66
CA GLY A 147 18.98 3.25 22.44
C GLY A 147 19.52 2.52 21.21
N GLU A 148 20.50 3.11 20.54
CA GLU A 148 21.11 2.54 19.33
C GLU A 148 21.57 1.09 19.54
N GLU A 149 22.14 0.79 20.71
CA GLU A 149 22.60 -0.56 21.07
C GLU A 149 21.43 -1.56 21.21
N ASP A 150 20.31 -1.15 21.81
CA ASP A 150 19.12 -1.99 21.95
C ASP A 150 18.46 -2.25 20.60
N PHE A 151 18.51 -1.26 19.70
CA PHE A 151 18.03 -1.40 18.32
C PHE A 151 18.84 -2.47 17.58
N PHE A 152 20.17 -2.40 17.61
CA PHE A 152 21.04 -3.40 17.00
C PHE A 152 20.85 -4.78 17.61
N ARG A 153 20.83 -4.89 18.93
CA ARG A 153 20.61 -6.17 19.62
C ARG A 153 19.28 -6.81 19.23
N THR A 154 18.21 -6.02 19.18
CA THR A 154 16.88 -6.51 18.79
C THR A 154 16.84 -6.92 17.33
N SER A 155 17.47 -6.14 16.44
CA SER A 155 17.55 -6.46 15.01
C SER A 155 18.27 -7.79 14.78
N PHE A 156 19.42 -8.03 15.38
CA PHE A 156 20.15 -9.30 15.24
C PHE A 156 19.38 -10.50 15.80
N ARG A 157 18.56 -10.31 16.83
CA ARG A 157 17.76 -11.41 17.42
C ARG A 157 16.45 -11.69 16.70
N LYS A 158 15.90 -10.71 16.00
CA LYS A 158 14.54 -10.78 15.41
C LYS A 158 14.53 -10.84 13.89
N ARG A 159 15.63 -10.49 13.21
CA ARG A 159 15.70 -10.58 11.75
C ARG A 159 15.89 -12.02 11.30
N LEU A 160 14.80 -12.60 10.77
CA LEU A 160 14.76 -13.99 10.35
C LEU A 160 15.71 -14.30 9.17
N ASP A 161 15.91 -13.34 8.27
CA ASP A 161 16.88 -13.44 7.17
C ASP A 161 18.33 -13.47 7.66
N TYR A 162 18.64 -12.70 8.71
CA TYR A 162 19.96 -12.73 9.34
C TYR A 162 20.22 -14.06 10.04
N LEU A 163 19.22 -14.57 10.79
CA LEU A 163 19.32 -15.87 11.45
C LEU A 163 19.54 -17.01 10.44
N ASN A 164 18.85 -17.00 9.31
CA ASN A 164 19.09 -17.99 8.25
C ASN A 164 20.51 -17.92 7.70
N ARG A 165 21.07 -16.72 7.55
CA ARG A 165 22.44 -16.55 7.05
C ARG A 165 23.49 -17.02 8.06
N VAL A 166 23.26 -16.76 9.36
CA VAL A 166 24.17 -17.21 10.43
C VAL A 166 24.15 -18.74 10.56
N ASP A 167 22.98 -19.37 10.46
CA ASP A 167 22.83 -20.82 10.58
C ASP A 167 23.38 -21.58 9.33
N ALA A 168 23.53 -20.89 8.18
CA ALA A 168 24.06 -21.45 6.94
C ALA A 168 25.60 -21.40 6.85
N THR A 169 26.29 -20.70 7.76
CA THR A 169 27.76 -20.63 7.85
C THR A 169 28.33 -21.63 8.85
#